data_b08fe755103e98d9e58d9d93fa891031
#
_entry.id   b08fe755103e98d9e58d9d93fa891031
#
_cell.length_a   1.000
_cell.length_b   1.000
_cell.length_c   1.000
_cell.angle_alpha   90.00
_cell.angle_beta   90.00
_cell.angle_gamma   90.00
#
_symmetry.space_group_name_H-M   'P 1'
#
loop_
_entity.id
_entity.type
_entity.pdbx_description
1 polymer ?
#
loop_
_entity_poly.entity_id
_entity_poly.type
_entity_poly.pdbx_seq_one_letter_code
_entity_poly.pdbx_strand_id
1 'polypeptide(L)'
;MKKIILKCKRYKEIDDCKESVCLHGWLMEIISDQFAEELHQTGTNPLSLQTIHDDETVSFILNLLNEKACSEFEPLIMDDALERIKLRTGEQKEFQILEKRVYEMSEKKLSQIFYANDCNNVLKLKIVTPTAFKTNGKYLFFPDIRMMFQNIMRKYNCIFENTEDVDLELL
;
A
#
# COMPACT_ATOMS: atom_id res chain seq x y z
N MET A 1 7.95 5.04 8.67
CA MET A 1 6.78 4.43 7.98
C MET A 1 5.50 4.98 8.56
N LYS A 2 4.51 5.23 7.71
CA LYS A 2 3.20 5.72 8.15
C LYS A 2 2.07 4.93 7.49
N LYS A 3 0.97 4.77 8.24
CA LYS A 3 -0.28 4.20 7.72
C LYS A 3 -1.34 5.30 7.78
N ILE A 4 -1.87 5.69 6.64
CA ILE A 4 -2.95 6.67 6.53
C ILE A 4 -4.24 5.92 6.21
N ILE A 5 -5.31 6.25 6.90
CA ILE A 5 -6.65 5.73 6.66
C ILE A 5 -7.56 6.90 6.32
N LEU A 6 -8.13 6.86 5.12
CA LEU A 6 -9.16 7.77 4.68
C LEU A 6 -10.51 7.04 4.70
N LYS A 7 -11.36 7.39 5.65
CA LYS A 7 -12.73 6.85 5.71
C LYS A 7 -13.64 7.76 4.90
N CYS A 8 -14.25 7.21 3.86
CA CYS A 8 -15.10 7.94 2.92
C CYS A 8 -16.52 7.42 2.91
N LYS A 9 -17.45 8.26 2.48
CA LYS A 9 -18.83 7.85 2.24
C LYS A 9 -18.89 6.91 1.03
N ARG A 10 -19.58 5.76 1.18
CA ARG A 10 -19.79 4.80 0.10
C ARG A 10 -21.00 5.20 -0.72
N TYR A 11 -20.88 5.14 -2.04
CA TYR A 11 -21.98 5.25 -2.98
C TYR A 11 -22.34 3.84 -3.48
N LYS A 12 -23.61 3.45 -3.48
CA LYS A 12 -24.10 2.08 -3.69
C LYS A 12 -23.79 1.42 -5.03
N GLU A 13 -23.33 2.17 -6.03
CA GLU A 13 -23.16 1.70 -7.43
C GLU A 13 -21.69 1.43 -7.81
N ILE A 14 -20.85 1.02 -6.87
CA ILE A 14 -19.42 0.91 -7.12
C ILE A 14 -19.02 -0.55 -7.35
N ASP A 15 -18.41 -0.81 -8.51
CA ASP A 15 -17.71 -2.06 -8.79
C ASP A 15 -16.39 -2.07 -7.99
N ASP A 16 -16.38 -2.84 -6.90
CA ASP A 16 -15.32 -2.88 -5.88
C ASP A 16 -13.93 -3.27 -6.44
N CYS A 17 -13.88 -3.93 -7.60
CA CYS A 17 -12.62 -4.50 -8.11
C CYS A 17 -11.62 -3.49 -8.68
N LYS A 18 -12.04 -2.27 -9.02
CA LYS A 18 -11.19 -1.28 -9.70
C LYS A 18 -10.72 -0.12 -8.84
N GLU A 19 -11.30 0.07 -7.66
CA GLU A 19 -11.06 1.26 -6.84
C GLU A 19 -9.60 1.40 -6.40
N SER A 20 -8.94 0.31 -5.98
CA SER A 20 -7.54 0.37 -5.57
C SER A 20 -6.60 0.79 -6.71
N VAL A 21 -6.91 0.36 -7.96
CA VAL A 21 -6.13 0.76 -9.14
C VAL A 21 -6.36 2.23 -9.45
N CYS A 22 -7.61 2.69 -9.38
CA CYS A 22 -7.96 4.08 -9.63
C CYS A 22 -7.42 5.00 -8.53
N LEU A 23 -7.41 4.53 -7.26
CA LEU A 23 -6.78 5.24 -6.16
C LEU A 23 -5.27 5.40 -6.39
N HIS A 24 -4.59 4.37 -6.88
CA HIS A 24 -3.18 4.49 -7.26
C HIS A 24 -2.98 5.56 -8.34
N GLY A 25 -3.81 5.54 -9.39
CA GLY A 25 -3.76 6.57 -10.43
C GLY A 25 -3.94 7.98 -9.88
N TRP A 26 -4.94 8.18 -9.02
CA TRP A 26 -5.18 9.47 -8.37
C TRP A 26 -3.98 9.91 -7.50
N LEU A 27 -3.37 9.00 -6.76
CA LEU A 27 -2.17 9.30 -5.97
C LEU A 27 -1.01 9.75 -6.84
N MET A 28 -0.82 9.16 -8.02
CA MET A 28 0.22 9.58 -8.98
C MET A 28 -0.08 10.96 -9.61
N GLU A 29 -1.33 11.40 -9.63
CA GLU A 29 -1.72 12.72 -10.14
C GLU A 29 -1.48 13.84 -9.11
N ILE A 30 -1.43 13.55 -7.82
CA ILE A 30 -1.30 14.57 -6.76
C ILE A 30 0.14 14.78 -6.28
N ILE A 31 1.06 13.85 -6.53
CA ILE A 31 2.47 13.98 -6.16
C ILE A 31 3.26 14.77 -7.19
N SER A 32 4.50 15.12 -6.87
CA SER A 32 5.41 15.78 -7.80
C SER A 32 5.73 14.89 -9.02
N ASP A 33 5.80 15.49 -10.23
CA ASP A 33 6.16 14.78 -11.46
C ASP A 33 7.51 14.05 -11.30
N GLN A 34 8.46 14.68 -10.60
CA GLN A 34 9.78 14.09 -10.35
C GLN A 34 9.67 12.80 -9.54
N PHE A 35 8.85 12.77 -8.49
CA PHE A 35 8.68 11.57 -7.67
C PHE A 35 7.88 10.49 -8.40
N ALA A 36 6.87 10.88 -9.17
CA ALA A 36 6.11 9.95 -10.01
C ALA A 36 7.03 9.25 -11.02
N GLU A 37 7.93 9.99 -11.69
CA GLU A 37 8.89 9.42 -12.65
C GLU A 37 9.89 8.49 -11.95
N GLU A 38 10.40 8.85 -10.77
CA GLU A 38 11.29 7.99 -9.98
C GLU A 38 10.62 6.65 -9.62
N LEU A 39 9.36 6.67 -9.18
CA LEU A 39 8.61 5.46 -8.91
C LEU A 39 8.44 4.55 -10.13
N HIS A 40 8.30 5.15 -11.31
CA HIS A 40 8.25 4.39 -12.57
C HIS A 40 9.61 3.78 -12.94
N GLN A 41 10.71 4.49 -12.72
CA GLN A 41 12.05 4.03 -13.06
C GLN A 41 12.54 2.92 -12.12
N THR A 42 12.30 3.05 -10.82
CA THR A 42 12.77 2.06 -9.82
C THR A 42 12.01 0.74 -9.89
N GLY A 43 10.81 0.73 -10.45
CA GLY A 43 9.95 -0.46 -10.50
C GLY A 43 9.50 -0.98 -9.14
N THR A 44 9.92 -0.34 -8.03
CA THR A 44 9.56 -0.70 -6.67
C THR A 44 8.79 0.44 -6.03
N ASN A 45 7.54 0.18 -5.71
CA ASN A 45 6.67 1.19 -5.12
C ASN A 45 6.73 1.12 -3.58
N PRO A 46 7.21 2.19 -2.88
CA PRO A 46 7.24 2.27 -1.42
C PRO A 46 5.85 2.51 -0.81
N LEU A 47 4.82 2.27 -1.57
CA LEU A 47 3.43 2.44 -1.22
C LEU A 47 2.70 1.11 -1.33
N SER A 48 1.84 0.79 -0.36
CA SER A 48 0.85 -0.27 -0.53
C SER A 48 -0.55 0.27 -0.23
N LEU A 49 -1.52 -0.16 -1.04
CA LEU A 49 -2.89 0.30 -1.00
C LEU A 49 -3.82 -0.87 -0.67
N GLN A 50 -4.81 -0.59 0.15
CA GLN A 50 -5.88 -1.51 0.47
C GLN A 50 -7.20 -0.75 0.54
N THR A 51 -8.26 -1.34 -0.01
CA THR A 51 -9.63 -0.83 0.11
C THR A 51 -10.44 -1.79 0.97
N ILE A 52 -11.13 -1.26 1.98
CA ILE A 52 -12.03 -2.03 2.84
C ILE A 52 -13.42 -1.41 2.73
N HIS A 53 -14.39 -2.23 2.37
CA HIS A 53 -15.79 -1.83 2.25
C HIS A 53 -16.57 -2.20 3.50
N ASP A 54 -17.43 -1.29 3.91
CA ASP A 54 -18.45 -1.47 4.93
C ASP A 54 -19.80 -1.04 4.32
N ASP A 55 -20.92 -1.28 5.01
CA ASP A 55 -22.26 -1.02 4.44
C ASP A 55 -22.45 0.42 3.94
N GLU A 56 -21.96 1.41 4.70
CA GLU A 56 -22.15 2.83 4.42
C GLU A 56 -20.84 3.57 4.07
N THR A 57 -19.69 2.92 4.27
CA THR A 57 -18.38 3.56 4.12
C THR A 57 -17.40 2.71 3.35
N VAL A 58 -16.42 3.37 2.77
CA VAL A 58 -15.22 2.75 2.22
C VAL A 58 -13.99 3.35 2.91
N SER A 59 -13.06 2.52 3.30
CA SER A 59 -11.79 2.93 3.88
C SER A 59 -10.65 2.68 2.90
N PHE A 60 -9.99 3.74 2.47
CA PHE A 60 -8.75 3.66 1.71
C PHE A 60 -7.58 3.67 2.68
N ILE A 61 -6.79 2.62 2.67
CA ILE A 61 -5.64 2.43 3.55
C ILE A 61 -4.37 2.55 2.71
N LEU A 62 -3.53 3.50 3.07
CA LEU A 62 -2.25 3.76 2.44
C LEU A 62 -1.14 3.45 3.44
N ASN A 63 -0.22 2.56 3.09
CA ASN A 63 0.98 2.34 3.89
C ASN A 63 2.17 2.95 3.14
N LEU A 64 2.76 3.98 3.74
CA LEU A 64 3.94 4.69 3.27
C LEU A 64 5.15 4.08 3.95
N LEU A 65 6.02 3.42 3.19
CA LEU A 65 7.01 2.49 3.73
C LEU A 65 8.39 3.10 3.97
N ASN A 66 8.69 4.27 3.38
CA ASN A 66 9.93 5.02 3.62
C ASN A 66 9.66 6.51 3.87
N GLU A 67 10.70 7.24 4.26
CA GLU A 67 10.60 8.66 4.58
C GLU A 67 10.22 9.51 3.37
N LYS A 68 10.74 9.18 2.19
CA LYS A 68 10.44 9.90 0.96
C LYS A 68 8.97 9.79 0.58
N ALA A 69 8.39 8.59 0.63
CA ALA A 69 6.95 8.42 0.43
C ALA A 69 6.13 9.17 1.48
N CYS A 70 6.57 9.19 2.75
CA CYS A 70 5.89 9.97 3.78
C CYS A 70 5.92 11.46 3.47
N SER A 71 7.07 12.01 3.08
CA SER A 71 7.21 13.45 2.79
C SER A 71 6.43 13.89 1.55
N GLU A 72 6.27 13.05 0.55
CA GLU A 72 5.54 13.35 -0.67
C GLU A 72 4.01 13.20 -0.49
N PHE A 73 3.55 12.13 0.09
CA PHE A 73 2.11 11.83 0.16
C PHE A 73 1.40 12.44 1.37
N GLU A 74 2.01 12.40 2.56
CA GLU A 74 1.31 12.78 3.78
C GLU A 74 0.80 14.22 3.79
N PRO A 75 1.61 15.26 3.41
CA PRO A 75 1.15 16.64 3.42
C PRO A 75 -0.07 16.85 2.50
N LEU A 76 -0.08 16.17 1.34
CA LEU A 76 -1.15 16.29 0.35
C LEU A 76 -2.44 15.62 0.82
N ILE A 77 -2.31 14.44 1.44
CA ILE A 77 -3.46 13.63 1.86
C ILE A 77 -4.06 14.18 3.16
N MET A 78 -3.21 14.67 4.06
CA MET A 78 -3.64 15.20 5.35
C MET A 78 -4.06 16.67 5.30
N ASP A 79 -3.89 17.35 4.16
CA ASP A 79 -4.38 18.72 3.98
C ASP A 79 -5.88 18.80 4.27
N ASP A 80 -6.28 19.69 5.16
CA ASP A 80 -7.68 19.90 5.54
C ASP A 80 -8.55 20.34 4.35
N ALA A 81 -7.95 20.97 3.34
CA ALA A 81 -8.63 21.36 2.11
C ALA A 81 -9.02 20.14 1.24
N LEU A 82 -8.38 18.98 1.43
CA LEU A 82 -8.75 17.75 0.74
C LEU A 82 -9.98 17.12 1.40
N GLU A 83 -11.16 17.50 0.97
CA GLU A 83 -12.44 16.98 1.46
C GLU A 83 -12.98 15.81 0.63
N ARG A 84 -12.50 15.63 -0.60
CA ARG A 84 -13.02 14.66 -1.56
C ARG A 84 -11.94 14.03 -2.41
N ILE A 85 -12.13 12.76 -2.74
CA ILE A 85 -11.28 12.01 -3.67
C ILE A 85 -12.07 11.77 -4.96
N LYS A 86 -11.48 12.09 -6.11
CA LYS A 86 -12.08 11.88 -7.43
C LYS A 86 -11.32 10.76 -8.14
N LEU A 87 -11.95 9.59 -8.25
CA LEU A 87 -11.38 8.44 -8.94
C LEU A 87 -11.94 8.35 -10.37
N ARG A 88 -11.05 8.10 -11.33
CA ARG A 88 -11.42 7.88 -12.73
C ARG A 88 -11.64 6.38 -12.97
N THR A 89 -12.89 5.92 -12.91
CA THR A 89 -13.28 4.51 -13.09
C THR A 89 -14.09 4.29 -14.40
N GLY A 90 -13.80 5.05 -15.46
CA GLY A 90 -14.67 5.13 -16.65
C GLY A 90 -15.68 6.25 -16.51
N GLU A 91 -16.50 6.23 -15.48
CA GLU A 91 -17.23 7.39 -14.96
C GLU A 91 -16.47 7.96 -13.78
N GLN A 92 -16.41 9.30 -13.68
CA GLN A 92 -15.74 9.96 -12.56
C GLN A 92 -16.54 9.71 -11.28
N LYS A 93 -15.95 9.02 -10.30
CA LYS A 93 -16.55 8.76 -8.99
C LYS A 93 -15.91 9.67 -7.94
N GLU A 94 -16.77 10.30 -7.15
CA GLU A 94 -16.35 11.21 -6.09
C GLU A 94 -16.66 10.60 -4.72
N PHE A 95 -15.64 10.56 -3.84
CA PHE A 95 -15.75 10.04 -2.49
C PHE A 95 -15.58 11.19 -1.50
N GLN A 96 -16.57 11.47 -0.69
CA GLN A 96 -16.49 12.43 0.39
C GLN A 96 -15.69 11.83 1.55
N ILE A 97 -14.62 12.47 1.97
CA ILE A 97 -13.82 12.07 3.12
C ILE A 97 -14.58 12.43 4.40
N LEU A 98 -14.82 11.45 5.25
CA LEU A 98 -15.48 11.61 6.54
C LEU A 98 -14.46 11.73 7.67
N GLU A 99 -13.33 11.05 7.53
CA GLU A 99 -12.30 10.99 8.55
C GLU A 99 -10.94 10.66 7.94
N LYS A 100 -9.88 11.28 8.50
CA LYS A 100 -8.48 11.01 8.19
C LYS A 100 -7.77 10.56 9.46
N ARG A 101 -7.05 9.44 9.41
CA ARG A 101 -6.25 8.94 10.53
C ARG A 101 -4.84 8.61 10.06
N VAL A 102 -3.85 8.96 10.89
CA VAL A 102 -2.44 8.60 10.67
C VAL A 102 -1.94 7.75 11.83
N TYR A 103 -1.24 6.69 11.50
CA TYR A 103 -0.52 5.85 12.45
C TYR A 103 0.95 5.80 12.03
N GLU A 104 1.84 5.95 12.98
CA GLU A 104 3.28 5.94 12.74
C GLU A 104 3.93 4.70 13.35
N MET A 105 4.88 4.13 12.62
CA MET A 105 5.74 3.06 13.09
C MET A 105 7.19 3.43 12.82
N SER A 106 7.99 3.54 13.90
CA SER A 106 9.43 3.75 13.77
C SER A 106 10.15 2.45 13.40
N GLU A 107 11.29 2.57 12.73
CA GLU A 107 12.17 1.42 12.42
C GLU A 107 12.62 0.68 13.69
N LYS A 108 12.89 1.44 14.76
CA LYS A 108 13.23 0.87 16.06
C LYS A 108 12.13 -0.06 16.58
N LYS A 109 10.87 0.35 16.47
CA LYS A 109 9.72 -0.45 16.90
C LYS A 109 9.56 -1.70 16.02
N LEU A 110 9.79 -1.56 14.72
CA LEU A 110 9.75 -2.70 13.78
C LEU A 110 10.85 -3.70 14.14
N SER A 111 12.09 -3.25 14.36
CA SER A 111 13.22 -4.09 14.78
C SER A 111 12.95 -4.77 16.11
N GLN A 112 12.37 -4.07 17.10
CA GLN A 112 11.98 -4.66 18.36
C GLN A 112 10.97 -5.80 18.19
N ILE A 113 10.00 -5.65 17.31
CA ILE A 113 9.02 -6.71 16.98
C ILE A 113 9.75 -7.90 16.33
N PHE A 114 10.66 -7.63 15.40
CA PHE A 114 11.40 -8.67 14.68
C PHE A 114 12.32 -9.49 15.59
N TYR A 115 13.01 -8.83 16.53
CA TYR A 115 13.92 -9.48 17.47
C TYR A 115 13.27 -9.93 18.78
N ALA A 116 11.95 -9.76 18.95
CA ALA A 116 11.25 -10.29 20.11
C ALA A 116 11.32 -11.83 20.11
N ASN A 117 11.84 -12.40 21.19
CA ASN A 117 12.07 -13.85 21.31
C ASN A 117 10.78 -14.72 21.34
N ASP A 118 9.61 -14.10 21.29
CA ASP A 118 8.30 -14.76 21.26
C ASP A 118 7.85 -15.13 19.83
N CYS A 119 8.79 -15.26 18.88
CA CYS A 119 8.46 -15.65 17.51
C CYS A 119 7.89 -17.06 17.48
N ASN A 120 6.60 -17.14 17.36
CA ASN A 120 5.90 -18.38 17.04
C ASN A 120 6.36 -18.84 15.63
N ASN A 121 6.88 -20.05 15.50
CA ASN A 121 7.32 -20.62 14.20
C ASN A 121 6.17 -20.81 13.19
N VAL A 122 4.96 -20.36 13.54
CA VAL A 122 3.77 -20.46 12.69
C VAL A 122 3.29 -19.07 12.32
N LEU A 123 3.42 -18.71 11.04
CA LEU A 123 2.87 -17.51 10.46
C LEU A 123 1.46 -17.79 9.89
N LYS A 124 0.46 -17.13 10.46
CA LYS A 124 -0.92 -17.18 9.92
C LYS A 124 -1.14 -16.01 8.99
N LEU A 125 -1.37 -16.30 7.70
CA LEU A 125 -1.66 -15.29 6.67
C LEU A 125 -3.15 -15.30 6.35
N LYS A 126 -3.76 -14.12 6.30
CA LYS A 126 -5.13 -13.92 5.82
C LYS A 126 -5.07 -13.10 4.53
N ILE A 127 -5.57 -13.65 3.44
CA ILE A 127 -5.76 -12.91 2.19
C ILE A 127 -7.02 -12.08 2.36
N VAL A 128 -6.89 -10.75 2.33
CA VAL A 128 -8.01 -9.80 2.55
C VAL A 128 -8.51 -9.18 1.25
N THR A 129 -7.68 -9.21 0.19
CA THR A 129 -8.03 -8.75 -1.16
C THR A 129 -7.69 -9.82 -2.18
N PRO A 130 -8.36 -9.87 -3.35
CA PRO A 130 -7.99 -10.78 -4.42
C PRO A 130 -6.50 -10.63 -4.74
N THR A 131 -5.76 -11.73 -4.64
CA THR A 131 -4.32 -11.75 -4.85
C THR A 131 -4.00 -12.74 -5.96
N ALA A 132 -3.23 -12.29 -6.96
CA ALA A 132 -2.76 -13.11 -8.06
C ALA A 132 -1.24 -13.23 -8.02
N PHE A 133 -0.76 -14.45 -8.26
CA PHE A 133 0.67 -14.73 -8.44
C PHE A 133 0.94 -14.85 -9.94
N LYS A 134 1.99 -14.19 -10.42
CA LYS A 134 2.36 -14.19 -11.83
C LYS A 134 3.86 -14.43 -11.98
N THR A 135 4.22 -15.41 -12.82
CA THR A 135 5.61 -15.67 -13.19
C THR A 135 5.71 -15.88 -14.69
N ASN A 136 6.75 -15.33 -15.32
CA ASN A 136 6.97 -15.41 -16.78
C ASN A 136 5.72 -15.08 -17.61
N GLY A 137 4.95 -14.08 -17.18
CA GLY A 137 3.74 -13.63 -17.87
C GLY A 137 2.49 -14.50 -17.62
N LYS A 138 2.59 -15.61 -16.89
CA LYS A 138 1.48 -16.55 -16.61
C LYS A 138 1.02 -16.44 -15.17
N TYR A 139 -0.29 -16.51 -14.96
CA TYR A 139 -0.88 -16.57 -13.62
C TYR A 139 -0.72 -17.98 -13.04
N LEU A 140 -0.33 -18.04 -11.77
CA LEU A 140 -0.31 -19.27 -10.99
C LEU A 140 -1.67 -19.49 -10.34
N PHE A 141 -2.13 -20.75 -10.36
CA PHE A 141 -3.43 -21.13 -9.82
C PHE A 141 -3.45 -21.20 -8.28
N PHE A 142 -2.30 -21.44 -7.67
CA PHE A 142 -2.14 -21.54 -6.23
C PHE A 142 -1.15 -20.51 -5.71
N PRO A 143 -1.31 -20.05 -4.44
CA PRO A 143 -0.31 -19.23 -3.78
C PRO A 143 1.04 -19.96 -3.75
N ASP A 144 2.07 -19.27 -4.21
CA ASP A 144 3.45 -19.74 -4.10
C ASP A 144 4.13 -18.98 -2.94
N ILE A 145 4.43 -19.73 -1.88
CA ILE A 145 5.00 -19.17 -0.64
C ILE A 145 6.38 -18.59 -0.91
N ARG A 146 7.21 -19.26 -1.70
CA ARG A 146 8.55 -18.79 -2.04
C ARG A 146 8.49 -17.47 -2.80
N MET A 147 7.66 -17.39 -3.84
CA MET A 147 7.47 -16.15 -4.60
C MET A 147 6.96 -15.01 -3.71
N MET A 148 6.05 -15.31 -2.79
CA MET A 148 5.51 -14.31 -1.86
C MET A 148 6.63 -13.74 -0.99
N PHE A 149 7.43 -14.58 -0.34
CA PHE A 149 8.53 -14.12 0.51
C PHE A 149 9.63 -13.43 -0.29
N GLN A 150 10.01 -13.96 -1.45
CA GLN A 150 10.98 -13.29 -2.33
C GLN A 150 10.51 -11.89 -2.74
N ASN A 151 9.23 -11.70 -3.05
CA ASN A 151 8.71 -10.37 -3.37
C ASN A 151 8.72 -9.43 -2.15
N ILE A 152 8.41 -9.93 -0.96
CA ILE A 152 8.50 -9.15 0.29
C ILE A 152 9.96 -8.75 0.55
N MET A 153 10.91 -9.66 0.41
CA MET A 153 12.33 -9.40 0.63
C MET A 153 12.89 -8.40 -0.37
N ARG A 154 12.59 -8.58 -1.67
CA ARG A 154 12.96 -7.59 -2.70
C ARG A 154 12.42 -6.20 -2.38
N LYS A 155 11.15 -6.13 -2.00
CA LYS A 155 10.53 -4.86 -1.63
C LYS A 155 11.20 -4.26 -0.38
N TYR A 156 11.53 -5.08 0.60
CA TYR A 156 12.27 -4.65 1.79
C TYR A 156 13.64 -4.07 1.42
N ASN A 157 14.46 -4.80 0.66
CA ASN A 157 15.79 -4.37 0.23
C ASN A 157 15.76 -3.06 -0.56
N CYS A 158 14.74 -2.86 -1.42
CA CYS A 158 14.61 -1.63 -2.19
C CYS A 158 14.09 -0.42 -1.39
N ILE A 159 13.39 -0.64 -0.30
CA ILE A 159 12.74 0.43 0.48
C ILE A 159 13.64 0.91 1.63
N PHE A 160 14.38 0.00 2.25
CA PHE A 160 15.22 0.25 3.41
C PHE A 160 16.69 0.30 2.99
N GLU A 161 17.12 1.43 2.42
CA GLU A 161 18.46 1.64 1.85
C GLU A 161 19.62 1.51 2.85
N ASN A 162 19.36 1.62 4.16
CA ASN A 162 20.38 1.62 5.21
C ASN A 162 20.50 0.27 5.95
N THR A 163 19.85 -0.77 5.48
CA THR A 163 19.92 -2.11 6.08
C THR A 163 20.73 -3.05 5.19
N GLU A 164 21.36 -4.07 5.80
CA GLU A 164 21.92 -5.17 5.01
C GLU A 164 20.82 -5.84 4.19
N ASP A 165 21.09 -6.05 2.92
CA ASP A 165 20.15 -6.72 2.03
C ASP A 165 19.85 -8.14 2.54
N VAL A 166 18.57 -8.48 2.55
CA VAL A 166 18.15 -9.85 2.85
C VAL A 166 18.49 -10.73 1.66
N ASP A 167 19.27 -11.79 1.92
CA ASP A 167 19.68 -12.73 0.88
C ASP A 167 18.46 -13.51 0.33
N LEU A 168 18.18 -13.32 -0.97
CA LEU A 168 17.06 -13.95 -1.64
C LEU A 168 17.28 -15.45 -1.91
N GLU A 169 18.52 -15.94 -1.76
CA GLU A 169 18.85 -17.36 -1.98
C GLU A 169 18.56 -18.20 -0.73
N LEU A 170 18.31 -17.58 0.41
CA LEU A 170 17.97 -18.28 1.67
C LEU A 170 16.55 -18.94 1.66
N LEU A 171 15.76 -18.73 0.62
CA LEU A 171 14.44 -19.34 0.39
C LEU A 171 14.48 -20.40 -0.70
#